data_e883d101b022d98af5cd8439edadae22
#
_entry.id   e883d101b022d98af5cd8439edadae22
#
_cell.length_a   1.000
_cell.length_b   1.000
_cell.length_c   1.000
_cell.angle_alpha   90.00
_cell.angle_beta   90.00
_cell.angle_gamma   90.00
#
_symmetry.space_group_name_H-M   'P 1'
#
loop_
_entity.id
_entity.type
_entity.pdbx_description
1 polymer ?
#
loop_
_entity_poly.entity_id
_entity_poly.type
_entity_poly.pdbx_seq_one_letter_code
_entity_poly.pdbx_strand_id
1 'polypeptide(L)'
;MRAIRALVDAYTTDRRLLSKATVTLYEAVQEFWVAVDEQDGTVAGCGALHVMWEDLAEIRTVAVDPSRRGQKIGHRIVSVLLDQARELGVRRVFCLTFETRFFGSFGFTEIDGAPVPHSVYEQLLRSYDEGVAEFLDLERVKPNTLGNTRMLLHL
;
A
#
# COMPACT_ATOMS: atom_id res chain seq x y z
N MET A 1 -9.01 14.28 0.85
CA MET A 1 -9.54 13.25 -0.07
C MET A 1 -9.48 13.63 -1.55
N ARG A 2 -9.98 14.80 -2.00
CA ARG A 2 -9.94 15.15 -3.44
C ARG A 2 -8.54 15.07 -4.05
N ALA A 3 -7.52 15.53 -3.34
CA ALA A 3 -6.14 15.47 -3.80
C ALA A 3 -5.61 14.02 -3.88
N ILE A 4 -5.92 13.18 -2.87
CA ILE A 4 -5.59 11.75 -2.92
C ILE A 4 -6.25 11.09 -4.12
N ARG A 5 -7.54 11.37 -4.38
CA ARG A 5 -8.25 10.86 -5.55
C ARG A 5 -7.55 11.23 -6.85
N ALA A 6 -7.18 12.50 -7.01
CA ALA A 6 -6.47 12.97 -8.20
C ALA A 6 -5.11 12.27 -8.40
N LEU A 7 -4.35 12.04 -7.31
CA LEU A 7 -3.10 11.28 -7.35
C LEU A 7 -3.32 9.83 -7.76
N VAL A 8 -4.34 9.15 -7.21
CA VAL A 8 -4.68 7.76 -7.57
C VAL A 8 -5.07 7.67 -9.04
N ASP A 9 -5.95 8.58 -9.51
CA ASP A 9 -6.44 8.59 -10.89
C ASP A 9 -5.31 8.78 -11.92
N ALA A 10 -4.28 9.55 -11.57
CA ALA A 10 -3.10 9.74 -12.43
C ALA A 10 -2.34 8.44 -12.75
N TYR A 11 -2.51 7.39 -11.94
CA TYR A 11 -1.83 6.10 -12.10
C TYR A 11 -2.76 4.93 -12.47
N THR A 12 -4.07 5.12 -12.46
CA THR A 12 -5.03 4.05 -12.82
C THR A 12 -5.06 3.81 -14.32
N THR A 13 -4.82 4.84 -15.13
CA THR A 13 -4.78 4.74 -16.59
C THR A 13 -3.68 3.77 -17.07
N ASP A 14 -2.53 3.77 -16.40
CA ASP A 14 -1.37 2.91 -16.71
C ASP A 14 -1.41 1.57 -15.95
N ARG A 15 -2.50 1.25 -15.24
CA ARG A 15 -2.65 0.07 -14.37
C ARG A 15 -1.57 -0.07 -13.28
N ARG A 16 -0.89 1.01 -12.92
CA ARG A 16 0.12 1.00 -11.85
C ARG A 16 -0.48 1.03 -10.46
N LEU A 17 -1.72 1.53 -10.35
CA LEU A 17 -2.55 1.44 -9.15
C LEU A 17 -3.89 0.84 -9.50
N LEU A 18 -4.43 0.03 -8.61
CA LEU A 18 -5.79 -0.48 -8.71
C LEU A 18 -6.77 0.67 -8.54
N SER A 19 -7.78 0.74 -9.40
CA SER A 19 -8.88 1.69 -9.25
C SER A 19 -9.65 1.37 -7.98
N LYS A 20 -9.86 2.39 -7.13
CA LYS A 20 -10.67 2.29 -5.92
C LYS A 20 -11.89 3.17 -6.03
N ALA A 21 -13.04 2.68 -5.58
CA ALA A 21 -14.23 3.52 -5.46
C ALA A 21 -13.95 4.69 -4.50
N THR A 22 -14.55 5.85 -4.77
CA THR A 22 -14.35 7.04 -3.91
C THR A 22 -14.78 6.78 -2.47
N VAL A 23 -15.85 6.01 -2.27
CA VAL A 23 -16.33 5.63 -0.93
C VAL A 23 -15.26 4.84 -0.16
N THR A 24 -14.59 3.89 -0.80
CA THR A 24 -13.50 3.12 -0.18
C THR A 24 -12.33 3.99 0.28
N LEU A 25 -12.01 5.05 -0.47
CA LEU A 25 -10.99 6.01 -0.04
C LEU A 25 -11.42 6.80 1.20
N TYR A 26 -12.72 7.14 1.30
CA TYR A 26 -13.26 7.81 2.49
C TYR A 26 -13.32 6.89 3.71
N GLU A 27 -13.69 5.62 3.53
CA GLU A 27 -13.70 4.61 4.60
C GLU A 27 -12.29 4.39 5.18
N ALA A 28 -11.26 4.46 4.32
CA ALA A 28 -9.86 4.29 4.70
C ALA A 28 -9.13 5.62 4.98
N VAL A 29 -9.82 6.75 5.16
CA VAL A 29 -9.18 8.09 5.26
C VAL A 29 -8.15 8.19 6.38
N GLN A 30 -8.36 7.50 7.49
CA GLN A 30 -7.48 7.52 8.66
C GLN A 30 -6.16 6.76 8.44
N GLU A 31 -6.08 5.92 7.42
CA GLU A 31 -4.89 5.15 7.06
C GLU A 31 -3.89 5.97 6.24
N PHE A 32 -4.34 7.11 5.67
CA PHE A 32 -3.56 7.89 4.72
C PHE A 32 -2.61 8.89 5.37
N TRP A 33 -1.40 8.90 4.86
CA TRP A 33 -0.43 9.97 5.02
C TRP A 33 -0.26 10.72 3.70
N VAL A 34 -0.06 12.03 3.78
CA VAL A 34 0.16 12.89 2.62
C VAL A 34 1.45 13.70 2.78
N ALA A 35 2.17 13.84 1.69
CA ALA A 35 3.25 14.82 1.58
C ALA A 35 2.66 16.13 1.05
N VAL A 36 2.84 17.21 1.80
CA VAL A 36 2.36 18.55 1.43
C VAL A 36 3.54 19.44 1.10
N ASP A 37 3.43 20.20 0.03
CA ASP A 37 4.39 21.26 -0.29
C ASP A 37 4.17 22.43 0.66
N GLU A 38 5.22 22.84 1.36
CA GLU A 38 5.15 23.93 2.34
C GLU A 38 4.95 25.32 1.69
N GLN A 39 5.30 25.47 0.40
CA GLN A 39 5.22 26.75 -0.28
C GLN A 39 3.79 27.10 -0.72
N ASP A 40 3.05 26.12 -1.22
CA ASP A 40 1.73 26.32 -1.82
C ASP A 40 0.60 25.50 -1.18
N GLY A 41 0.94 24.64 -0.21
CA GLY A 41 -0.01 23.77 0.49
C GLY A 41 -0.57 22.63 -0.37
N THR A 42 -0.03 22.38 -1.56
CA THR A 42 -0.50 21.31 -2.44
C THR A 42 -0.05 19.94 -1.94
N VAL A 43 -0.92 18.94 -2.14
CA VAL A 43 -0.59 17.53 -1.84
C VAL A 43 0.26 16.97 -2.97
N ALA A 44 1.51 16.69 -2.67
CA ALA A 44 2.51 16.20 -3.63
C ALA A 44 2.60 14.67 -3.70
N GLY A 45 2.03 13.97 -2.73
CA GLY A 45 1.98 12.51 -2.70
C GLY A 45 1.16 11.97 -1.54
N CYS A 46 0.82 10.70 -1.60
CA CYS A 46 0.09 9.98 -0.56
C CYS A 46 0.54 8.54 -0.44
N GLY A 47 0.17 7.91 0.66
CA GLY A 47 0.29 6.48 0.90
C GLY A 47 -0.55 6.09 2.12
N ALA A 48 -0.92 4.83 2.23
CA ALA A 48 -1.73 4.33 3.33
C ALA A 48 -1.09 3.10 3.98
N LEU A 49 -1.30 2.98 5.31
CA LEU A 49 -0.95 1.80 6.09
C LEU A 49 -2.24 1.15 6.60
N HIS A 50 -2.55 -0.03 6.10
CA HIS A 50 -3.71 -0.82 6.49
C HIS A 50 -3.30 -1.97 7.41
N VAL A 51 -3.82 -2.01 8.63
CA VAL A 51 -3.54 -3.11 9.57
C VAL A 51 -4.42 -4.30 9.20
N MET A 52 -3.79 -5.43 8.90
CA MET A 52 -4.46 -6.67 8.50
C MET A 52 -4.57 -7.68 9.65
N TRP A 53 -3.58 -7.68 10.55
CA TRP A 53 -3.51 -8.53 11.73
C TRP A 53 -2.67 -7.86 12.81
N GLU A 54 -2.62 -8.43 14.02
CA GLU A 54 -1.90 -7.84 15.17
C GLU A 54 -0.42 -7.51 14.88
N ASP A 55 0.23 -8.25 13.98
CA ASP A 55 1.63 -8.10 13.61
C ASP A 55 1.86 -7.88 12.10
N LEU A 56 0.78 -7.70 11.32
CA LEU A 56 0.81 -7.60 9.87
C LEU A 56 0.02 -6.39 9.38
N ALA A 57 0.65 -5.59 8.53
CA ALA A 57 0.00 -4.48 7.82
C ALA A 57 0.36 -4.47 6.33
N GLU A 58 -0.39 -3.72 5.54
CA GLU A 58 -0.12 -3.45 4.14
C GLU A 58 0.20 -1.97 3.92
N ILE A 59 1.29 -1.69 3.20
CA ILE A 59 1.50 -0.38 2.57
C ILE A 59 0.84 -0.41 1.20
N ARG A 60 -0.15 0.46 1.00
CA ARG A 60 -0.95 0.53 -0.22
C ARG A 60 -1.18 1.95 -0.70
N THR A 61 -1.56 2.09 -1.97
CA THR A 61 -1.97 3.37 -2.57
C THR A 61 -0.87 4.45 -2.49
N VAL A 62 0.40 4.03 -2.66
CA VAL A 62 1.52 4.98 -2.71
C VAL A 62 1.53 5.65 -4.08
N ALA A 63 1.31 6.95 -4.09
CA ALA A 63 1.28 7.78 -5.29
C ALA A 63 1.99 9.11 -5.06
N VAL A 64 2.74 9.56 -6.07
CA VAL A 64 3.43 10.87 -6.08
C VAL A 64 3.03 11.62 -7.32
N ASP A 65 2.78 12.92 -7.20
CA ASP A 65 2.51 13.78 -8.36
C ASP A 65 3.56 13.52 -9.46
N PRO A 66 3.14 13.14 -10.69
CA PRO A 66 4.06 12.84 -11.77
C PRO A 66 5.05 13.98 -12.08
N SER A 67 4.66 15.24 -11.88
CA SER A 67 5.50 16.43 -12.09
C SER A 67 6.61 16.57 -11.04
N ARG A 68 6.48 15.86 -9.91
CA ARG A 68 7.40 15.93 -8.75
C ARG A 68 8.22 14.64 -8.57
N ARG A 69 8.30 13.81 -9.60
CA ARG A 69 9.14 12.60 -9.59
C ARG A 69 10.62 12.97 -9.38
N GLY A 70 11.38 12.07 -8.77
CA GLY A 70 12.80 12.28 -8.47
C GLY A 70 13.09 13.07 -7.19
N GLN A 71 12.09 13.69 -6.54
CA GLN A 71 12.25 14.47 -5.31
C GLN A 71 12.21 13.63 -4.02
N LYS A 72 12.32 12.31 -4.12
CA LYS A 72 12.26 11.36 -2.99
C LYS A 72 10.99 11.41 -2.14
N ILE A 73 9.89 11.98 -2.66
CA ILE A 73 8.62 12.10 -1.94
C ILE A 73 8.09 10.70 -1.57
N GLY A 74 8.07 9.76 -2.51
CA GLY A 74 7.66 8.38 -2.26
C GLY A 74 8.49 7.70 -1.17
N HIS A 75 9.82 7.95 -1.16
CA HIS A 75 10.71 7.45 -0.10
C HIS A 75 10.31 7.96 1.28
N ARG A 76 10.06 9.26 1.40
CA ARG A 76 9.63 9.86 2.67
C ARG A 76 8.28 9.31 3.14
N ILE A 77 7.33 9.15 2.22
CA ILE A 77 6.01 8.58 2.54
C ILE A 77 6.17 7.14 3.07
N VAL A 78 6.88 6.27 2.36
CA VAL A 78 7.07 4.87 2.80
C VAL A 78 7.83 4.82 4.11
N SER A 79 8.85 5.66 4.33
CA SER A 79 9.56 5.72 5.61
C SER A 79 8.62 6.04 6.78
N VAL A 80 7.76 7.07 6.63
CA VAL A 80 6.79 7.44 7.68
C VAL A 80 5.79 6.31 7.93
N LEU A 81 5.31 5.63 6.89
CA LEU A 81 4.40 4.49 7.05
C LEU A 81 5.07 3.31 7.78
N LEU A 82 6.35 3.05 7.51
CA LEU A 82 7.11 2.03 8.22
C LEU A 82 7.36 2.40 9.69
N ASP A 83 7.61 3.68 9.98
CA ASP A 83 7.73 4.17 11.36
C ASP A 83 6.39 4.04 12.10
N GLN A 84 5.28 4.40 11.47
CA GLN A 84 3.94 4.17 12.02
C GLN A 84 3.67 2.68 12.28
N ALA A 85 4.07 1.80 11.36
CA ALA A 85 3.92 0.36 11.56
C ALA A 85 4.67 -0.13 12.82
N ARG A 86 5.90 0.37 13.04
CA ARG A 86 6.67 0.08 14.27
C ARG A 86 6.00 0.58 15.52
N GLU A 87 5.48 1.82 15.51
CA GLU A 87 4.74 2.43 16.64
C GLU A 87 3.49 1.63 16.99
N LEU A 88 2.80 1.06 16.00
CA LEU A 88 1.63 0.19 16.19
C LEU A 88 2.00 -1.24 16.65
N GLY A 89 3.29 -1.59 16.72
CA GLY A 89 3.76 -2.93 17.07
C GLY A 89 3.69 -3.94 15.93
N VAL A 90 3.43 -3.49 14.72
CA VAL A 90 3.46 -4.33 13.51
C VAL A 90 4.90 -4.80 13.25
N ARG A 91 5.08 -6.06 12.92
CA ARG A 91 6.38 -6.68 12.67
C ARG A 91 6.61 -7.06 11.22
N ARG A 92 5.54 -7.12 10.44
CA ARG A 92 5.58 -7.52 9.03
C ARG A 92 4.74 -6.55 8.21
N VAL A 93 5.31 -6.07 7.12
CA VAL A 93 4.62 -5.16 6.21
C VAL A 93 4.59 -5.76 4.82
N PHE A 94 3.40 -5.93 4.29
CA PHE A 94 3.12 -6.42 2.94
C PHE A 94 2.97 -5.25 1.97
N CYS A 95 3.28 -5.46 0.71
CA CYS A 95 2.83 -4.63 -0.39
C CYS A 95 2.64 -5.44 -1.67
N LEU A 96 1.72 -5.00 -2.52
CA LEU A 96 1.56 -5.46 -3.88
C LEU A 96 2.05 -4.37 -4.83
N THR A 97 3.03 -4.66 -5.70
CA THR A 97 3.70 -3.59 -6.46
C THR A 97 4.26 -4.02 -7.81
N PHE A 98 4.32 -3.08 -8.76
CA PHE A 98 5.16 -3.16 -9.94
C PHE A 98 6.57 -2.60 -9.70
N GLU A 99 6.75 -1.79 -8.65
CA GLU A 99 7.98 -1.06 -8.36
C GLU A 99 8.88 -1.85 -7.39
N THR A 100 9.23 -3.08 -7.77
CA THR A 100 10.00 -4.02 -6.93
C THR A 100 11.35 -3.46 -6.49
N ARG A 101 12.04 -2.70 -7.36
CA ARG A 101 13.32 -2.06 -7.02
C ARG A 101 13.14 -0.96 -5.97
N PHE A 102 12.04 -0.21 -6.05
CA PHE A 102 11.73 0.84 -5.07
C PHE A 102 11.48 0.24 -3.69
N PHE A 103 10.57 -0.74 -3.58
CA PHE A 103 10.30 -1.41 -2.30
C PHE A 103 11.48 -2.27 -1.82
N GLY A 104 12.22 -2.90 -2.73
CA GLY A 104 13.46 -3.61 -2.40
C GLY A 104 14.51 -2.72 -1.73
N SER A 105 14.55 -1.41 -2.02
CA SER A 105 15.45 -0.47 -1.36
C SER A 105 15.14 -0.24 0.13
N PHE A 106 13.95 -0.64 0.60
CA PHE A 106 13.55 -0.65 2.01
C PHE A 106 13.74 -2.02 2.67
N GLY A 107 14.17 -3.03 1.91
CA GLY A 107 14.37 -4.40 2.40
C GLY A 107 13.17 -5.34 2.17
N PHE A 108 12.15 -4.92 1.40
CA PHE A 108 11.09 -5.82 0.99
C PHE A 108 11.63 -6.92 0.07
N THR A 109 11.17 -8.13 0.28
CA THR A 109 11.49 -9.31 -0.54
C THR A 109 10.22 -9.94 -1.08
N GLU A 110 10.31 -10.54 -2.27
CA GLU A 110 9.20 -11.27 -2.87
C GLU A 110 8.79 -12.47 -2.02
N ILE A 111 7.49 -12.75 -1.95
CA ILE A 111 6.94 -13.90 -1.22
C ILE A 111 6.09 -14.79 -2.10
N ASP A 112 6.17 -16.10 -1.83
CA ASP A 112 5.25 -17.12 -2.31
C ASP A 112 4.31 -17.54 -1.18
N GLY A 113 3.00 -17.66 -1.48
CA GLY A 113 2.01 -17.99 -0.47
C GLY A 113 1.77 -16.89 0.57
N ALA A 114 1.05 -17.20 1.62
CA ALA A 114 0.77 -16.31 2.74
C ALA A 114 1.50 -16.82 4.00
N PRO A 115 2.57 -16.15 4.45
CA PRO A 115 3.40 -16.63 5.56
C PRO A 115 2.75 -16.33 6.91
N VAL A 116 1.59 -16.92 7.17
CA VAL A 116 0.84 -16.84 8.45
C VAL A 116 0.43 -18.23 8.92
N PRO A 117 0.22 -18.43 10.25
CA PRO A 117 -0.36 -19.66 10.78
C PRO A 117 -1.73 -19.94 10.16
N HIS A 118 -2.08 -21.22 10.02
CA HIS A 118 -3.37 -21.64 9.42
C HIS A 118 -4.59 -21.01 10.11
N SER A 119 -4.56 -20.89 11.43
CA SER A 119 -5.64 -20.24 12.19
C SER A 119 -5.81 -18.75 11.84
N VAL A 120 -4.70 -18.05 11.56
CA VAL A 120 -4.74 -16.64 11.10
C VAL A 120 -5.25 -16.57 9.66
N TYR A 121 -4.78 -17.47 8.80
CA TYR A 121 -5.24 -17.57 7.41
C TYR A 121 -6.76 -17.74 7.34
N GLU A 122 -7.35 -18.65 8.13
CA GLU A 122 -8.80 -18.85 8.18
C GLU A 122 -9.58 -17.60 8.65
N GLN A 123 -9.01 -16.78 9.54
CA GLN A 123 -9.63 -15.53 9.94
C GLN A 123 -9.54 -14.48 8.83
N LEU A 124 -8.39 -14.35 8.19
CA LEU A 124 -8.17 -13.41 7.08
C LEU A 124 -9.08 -13.73 5.88
N LEU A 125 -9.41 -14.99 5.62
CA LEU A 125 -10.38 -15.38 4.57
C LEU A 125 -11.77 -14.75 4.73
N ARG A 126 -12.14 -14.30 5.94
CA ARG A 126 -13.42 -13.66 6.22
C ARG A 126 -13.41 -12.15 5.91
N SER A 127 -12.24 -11.60 5.60
CA SER A 127 -12.13 -10.20 5.23
C SER A 127 -12.70 -9.94 3.84
N TYR A 128 -13.39 -8.81 3.69
CA TYR A 128 -13.83 -8.29 2.38
C TYR A 128 -12.77 -7.36 1.76
N ASP A 129 -11.67 -7.08 2.46
CA ASP A 129 -10.60 -6.21 1.97
C ASP A 129 -9.82 -6.89 0.83
N GLU A 130 -9.61 -6.16 -0.27
CA GLU A 130 -8.91 -6.68 -1.43
C GLU A 130 -7.41 -6.88 -1.17
N GLY A 131 -6.78 -6.03 -0.35
CA GLY A 131 -5.38 -6.17 0.03
C GLY A 131 -5.15 -7.45 0.84
N VAL A 132 -6.10 -7.82 1.72
CA VAL A 132 -6.07 -9.12 2.41
C VAL A 132 -6.17 -10.26 1.41
N ALA A 133 -7.05 -10.17 0.42
CA ALA A 133 -7.17 -11.18 -0.62
C ALA A 133 -5.91 -11.32 -1.47
N GLU A 134 -5.23 -10.22 -1.75
CA GLU A 134 -3.93 -10.19 -2.44
C GLU A 134 -2.83 -10.86 -1.60
N PHE A 135 -2.80 -10.56 -0.30
CA PHE A 135 -1.85 -11.20 0.61
C PHE A 135 -2.07 -12.72 0.66
N LEU A 136 -3.32 -13.17 0.68
CA LEU A 136 -3.68 -14.59 0.67
C LEU A 136 -3.53 -15.26 -0.71
N ASP A 137 -3.21 -14.52 -1.74
CA ASP A 137 -3.06 -14.99 -3.13
C ASP A 137 -4.33 -15.64 -3.71
N LEU A 138 -5.49 -15.06 -3.40
CA LEU A 138 -6.78 -15.62 -3.82
C LEU A 138 -7.06 -15.40 -5.31
N GLU A 139 -7.64 -16.41 -5.96
CA GLU A 139 -7.97 -16.39 -7.40
C GLU A 139 -8.88 -15.21 -7.81
N ARG A 140 -9.76 -14.74 -6.91
CA ARG A 140 -10.72 -13.66 -7.20
C ARG A 140 -10.07 -12.31 -7.53
N VAL A 141 -8.84 -12.08 -7.07
CA VAL A 141 -8.10 -10.83 -7.30
C VAL A 141 -7.10 -10.91 -8.45
N LYS A 142 -6.73 -12.11 -8.89
CA LYS A 142 -5.75 -12.34 -9.98
C LYS A 142 -6.01 -11.52 -11.25
N PRO A 143 -7.26 -11.38 -11.76
CA PRO A 143 -7.50 -10.61 -12.99
C PRO A 143 -7.07 -9.14 -12.90
N ASN A 144 -7.11 -8.55 -11.69
CA ASN A 144 -6.76 -7.16 -11.46
C ASN A 144 -5.29 -6.94 -11.11
N THR A 145 -4.60 -8.01 -10.65
CA THR A 145 -3.26 -7.92 -10.07
C THR A 145 -2.20 -8.63 -10.90
N LEU A 146 -2.56 -9.10 -12.08
CA LEU A 146 -1.65 -9.77 -12.99
C LEU A 146 -0.43 -8.89 -13.31
N GLY A 147 0.76 -9.40 -13.00
CA GLY A 147 2.04 -8.73 -13.21
C GLY A 147 2.55 -7.92 -12.02
N ASN A 148 1.75 -7.75 -10.96
CA ASN A 148 2.24 -7.23 -9.68
C ASN A 148 3.04 -8.30 -8.93
N THR A 149 4.01 -7.83 -8.16
CA THR A 149 4.80 -8.68 -7.26
C THR A 149 4.32 -8.48 -5.82
N ARG A 150 4.13 -9.60 -5.11
CA ARG A 150 3.80 -9.64 -3.69
C ARG A 150 5.09 -9.60 -2.90
N MET A 151 5.25 -8.59 -2.05
CA MET A 151 6.49 -8.40 -1.29
C MET A 151 6.20 -8.22 0.19
N LEU A 152 7.13 -8.68 1.03
CA LEU A 152 7.04 -8.59 2.48
C LEU A 152 8.34 -8.05 3.06
N LEU A 153 8.21 -7.21 4.08
CA LEU A 153 9.30 -6.71 4.91
C LEU A 153 9.08 -7.17 6.36
N HIS A 154 10.14 -7.65 7.00
CA HIS A 154 10.21 -7.87 8.45
C HIS A 154 10.86 -6.65 9.09
N LEU A 155 10.13 -5.99 10.01
CA LEU A 155 10.57 -4.78 10.72
C LEU A 155 11.48 -5.10 11.90
#